data_e11609c8d7c329919ebe42435f2d9ce0
#
_entry.id   e11609c8d7c329919ebe42435f2d9ce0
#
_cell.length_a   1.000
_cell.length_b   1.000
_cell.length_c   1.000
_cell.angle_alpha   90.00
_cell.angle_beta   90.00
_cell.angle_gamma   90.00
#
_symmetry.space_group_name_H-M   'P 1'
#
loop_
_entity.id
_entity.type
_entity.pdbx_description
1 polymer ?
#
loop_
_entity_poly.entity_id
_entity_poly.type
_entity_poly.pdbx_seq_one_letter_code
_entity_poly.pdbx_strand_id
1 'polypeptide(L)'
;MEQFIRIYMRQQKRQILTDLLFLIIFVAVMILYRLPPAAMLYPMLLCAAVGLASMGIGGYRTYRRYVSLQKILDAVGLDMEQEFLPGKKAAGNGQKIVREDCAWELLQEILEGRGENSLEKGDWESHIYREMVRRLLLEQRRKQDSMQMRHQDTVDYYTTWVHQIKTPIAAMGLILQQQDTEDSRRLSEELQRIEQYVDMVLTYLRLGSRDTDYVFTRVDLDRLLHGCIRKYAGQFIRRHLVLDYHNMNCQVLTDEKWLAFVVEQVLSNALKYTREGSVSICLEPPCTLCIRDTGIGIAPEDLPRIFEKGYTGYNGRSDRKATGLGLYLCRQICGRLKHTITAESAPGEGTLIRIGLGREVLEVE
;
A
#
# COMPACT_ATOMS: atom_id res chain seq x y z
N MET A 1 -41.89 13.17 7.17
CA MET A 1 -43.06 12.68 6.43
C MET A 1 -43.49 13.63 5.31
N GLU A 2 -43.60 14.94 5.54
CA GLU A 2 -43.93 15.93 4.48
C GLU A 2 -42.96 15.94 3.29
N GLN A 3 -41.64 15.81 3.53
CA GLN A 3 -40.63 15.76 2.49
C GLN A 3 -40.77 14.53 1.59
N PHE A 4 -41.04 13.35 2.19
CA PHE A 4 -41.30 12.12 1.44
C PHE A 4 -42.53 12.26 0.54
N ILE A 5 -43.64 12.80 1.05
CA ILE A 5 -44.87 13.00 0.29
C ILE A 5 -44.61 13.92 -0.91
N ARG A 6 -43.87 15.00 -0.74
CA ARG A 6 -43.54 15.96 -1.82
C ARG A 6 -42.69 15.32 -2.89
N ILE A 7 -41.69 14.51 -2.53
CA ILE A 7 -40.79 13.78 -3.47
C ILE A 7 -41.61 12.69 -4.20
N TYR A 8 -42.40 11.90 -3.48
CA TYR A 8 -43.24 10.86 -4.04
C TYR A 8 -44.24 11.40 -5.06
N MET A 9 -44.94 12.49 -4.71
CA MET A 9 -45.87 13.16 -5.63
C MET A 9 -45.19 13.69 -6.91
N ARG A 10 -43.95 14.14 -6.80
CA ARG A 10 -43.19 14.64 -7.93
C ARG A 10 -42.75 13.51 -8.87
N GLN A 11 -42.45 12.33 -8.35
CA GLN A 11 -42.09 11.14 -9.13
C GLN A 11 -43.31 10.52 -9.82
N GLN A 12 -44.45 10.49 -9.15
CA GLN A 12 -45.70 9.90 -9.64
C GLN A 12 -46.49 10.83 -10.57
N LYS A 13 -45.99 12.04 -10.87
CA LYS A 13 -46.70 12.99 -11.77
C LYS A 13 -47.16 12.38 -13.10
N ARG A 14 -46.35 11.54 -13.74
CA ARG A 14 -46.73 10.87 -14.99
C ARG A 14 -47.87 9.89 -14.81
N GLN A 15 -47.83 9.10 -13.72
CA GLN A 15 -48.87 8.12 -13.43
C GLN A 15 -50.19 8.83 -13.07
N ILE A 16 -50.14 9.88 -12.26
CA ILE A 16 -51.29 10.72 -11.95
C ILE A 16 -51.88 11.33 -13.23
N LEU A 17 -51.02 11.81 -14.17
CA LEU A 17 -51.47 12.41 -15.41
C LEU A 17 -52.08 11.37 -16.35
N THR A 18 -51.53 10.15 -16.38
CA THR A 18 -52.14 9.03 -17.19
C THR A 18 -53.45 8.58 -16.62
N ASP A 19 -53.59 8.44 -15.30
CA ASP A 19 -54.84 8.05 -14.65
C ASP A 19 -55.93 9.11 -14.85
N LEU A 20 -55.56 10.39 -14.79
CA LEU A 20 -56.45 11.52 -15.08
C LEU A 20 -56.88 11.54 -16.54
N LEU A 21 -55.94 11.25 -17.45
CA LEU A 21 -56.24 11.16 -18.89
C LEU A 21 -57.22 10.01 -19.19
N PHE A 22 -57.01 8.85 -18.59
CA PHE A 22 -57.95 7.73 -18.71
C PHE A 22 -59.34 8.06 -18.20
N LEU A 23 -59.43 8.77 -17.06
CA LEU A 23 -60.70 9.23 -16.53
C LEU A 23 -61.40 10.20 -17.48
N ILE A 24 -60.69 11.15 -18.07
CA ILE A 24 -61.25 12.10 -19.07
C ILE A 24 -61.73 11.36 -20.34
N ILE A 25 -60.94 10.43 -20.86
CA ILE A 25 -61.35 9.62 -22.03
C ILE A 25 -62.58 8.80 -21.70
N PHE A 26 -62.64 8.19 -20.52
CA PHE A 26 -63.77 7.41 -20.06
C PHE A 26 -65.04 8.26 -19.99
N VAL A 27 -64.99 9.45 -19.39
CA VAL A 27 -66.10 10.41 -19.34
C VAL A 27 -66.52 10.85 -20.75
N ALA A 28 -65.58 11.15 -21.63
CA ALA A 28 -65.90 11.56 -23.02
C ALA A 28 -66.60 10.45 -23.82
N VAL A 29 -66.16 9.19 -23.66
CA VAL A 29 -66.81 8.03 -24.27
C VAL A 29 -68.25 7.86 -23.72
N MET A 30 -68.48 7.98 -22.44
CA MET A 30 -69.80 7.87 -21.81
C MET A 30 -70.76 8.98 -22.29
N ILE A 31 -70.27 10.21 -22.47
CA ILE A 31 -71.04 11.33 -23.02
C ILE A 31 -71.43 11.06 -24.49
N LEU A 32 -70.49 10.51 -25.28
CA LEU A 32 -70.72 10.18 -26.69
C LEU A 32 -71.81 9.15 -26.86
N TYR A 33 -71.94 8.17 -25.97
CA TYR A 33 -72.96 7.14 -25.98
C TYR A 33 -74.29 7.59 -25.35
N ARG A 34 -74.43 8.88 -24.92
CA ARG A 34 -75.66 9.47 -24.34
C ARG A 34 -76.23 8.67 -23.15
N LEU A 35 -75.35 8.09 -22.32
CA LEU A 35 -75.78 7.34 -21.17
C LEU A 35 -76.35 8.26 -20.06
N PRO A 36 -77.36 7.83 -19.29
CA PRO A 36 -77.91 8.67 -18.22
C PRO A 36 -76.87 8.92 -17.13
N PRO A 37 -76.82 10.14 -16.53
CA PRO A 37 -75.77 10.52 -15.56
C PRO A 37 -75.71 9.60 -14.35
N ALA A 38 -76.84 9.01 -13.94
CA ALA A 38 -76.88 8.03 -12.86
C ALA A 38 -76.10 6.74 -13.16
N ALA A 39 -76.00 6.31 -14.42
CA ALA A 39 -75.22 5.15 -14.84
C ALA A 39 -73.70 5.43 -14.93
N MET A 40 -73.30 6.71 -15.02
CA MET A 40 -71.91 7.14 -15.11
C MET A 40 -71.24 7.19 -13.72
N LEU A 41 -72.00 7.46 -12.65
CA LEU A 41 -71.43 7.74 -11.32
C LEU A 41 -70.74 6.54 -10.72
N TYR A 42 -71.32 5.33 -10.84
CA TYR A 42 -70.73 4.11 -10.26
C TYR A 42 -69.40 3.69 -10.89
N PRO A 43 -69.27 3.56 -12.22
CA PRO A 43 -67.96 3.24 -12.83
C PRO A 43 -66.90 4.30 -12.57
N MET A 44 -67.28 5.58 -12.56
CA MET A 44 -66.34 6.68 -12.27
C MET A 44 -65.79 6.62 -10.84
N LEU A 45 -66.66 6.36 -9.85
CA LEU A 45 -66.23 6.14 -8.46
C LEU A 45 -65.34 4.90 -8.31
N LEU A 46 -65.67 3.82 -9.06
CA LEU A 46 -64.89 2.60 -9.06
C LEU A 46 -63.46 2.85 -9.62
N CYS A 47 -63.34 3.52 -10.77
CA CYS A 47 -62.07 3.88 -11.36
C CYS A 47 -61.26 4.78 -10.43
N ALA A 48 -61.86 5.78 -9.79
CA ALA A 48 -61.20 6.65 -8.84
C ALA A 48 -60.71 5.87 -7.59
N ALA A 49 -61.54 4.95 -7.08
CA ALA A 49 -61.16 4.10 -5.95
C ALA A 49 -59.99 3.16 -6.28
N VAL A 50 -59.97 2.55 -7.44
CA VAL A 50 -58.88 1.69 -7.91
C VAL A 50 -57.59 2.51 -8.12
N GLY A 51 -57.68 3.70 -8.69
CA GLY A 51 -56.54 4.61 -8.86
C GLY A 51 -55.93 5.03 -7.50
N LEU A 52 -56.74 5.42 -6.54
CA LEU A 52 -56.34 5.77 -5.20
C LEU A 52 -55.71 4.57 -4.44
N ALA A 53 -56.29 3.37 -4.58
CA ALA A 53 -55.78 2.15 -3.98
C ALA A 53 -54.39 1.78 -4.57
N SER A 54 -54.25 1.84 -5.89
CA SER A 54 -52.96 1.62 -6.59
C SER A 54 -51.89 2.60 -6.13
N MET A 55 -52.23 3.88 -6.03
CA MET A 55 -51.34 4.93 -5.56
C MET A 55 -50.96 4.73 -4.06
N GLY A 56 -51.91 4.32 -3.25
CA GLY A 56 -51.69 4.01 -1.83
C GLY A 56 -50.74 2.81 -1.63
N ILE A 57 -50.93 1.73 -2.39
CA ILE A 57 -50.06 0.53 -2.34
C ILE A 57 -48.66 0.87 -2.82
N GLY A 58 -48.52 1.62 -3.91
CA GLY A 58 -47.24 2.10 -4.43
C GLY A 58 -46.49 2.98 -3.43
N GLY A 59 -47.24 3.94 -2.80
CA GLY A 59 -46.69 4.82 -1.78
C GLY A 59 -46.23 4.07 -0.52
N TYR A 60 -47.01 3.08 -0.08
CA TYR A 60 -46.63 2.26 1.07
C TYR A 60 -45.39 1.41 0.82
N ARG A 61 -45.25 0.80 -0.37
CA ARG A 61 -44.05 0.04 -0.77
C ARG A 61 -42.80 0.93 -0.79
N THR A 62 -42.90 2.13 -1.39
CA THR A 62 -41.79 3.09 -1.47
C THR A 62 -41.44 3.62 -0.08
N TYR A 63 -42.45 3.90 0.79
CA TYR A 63 -42.20 4.30 2.17
C TYR A 63 -41.49 3.23 3.00
N ARG A 64 -41.86 1.95 2.87
CA ARG A 64 -41.14 0.84 3.54
C ARG A 64 -39.70 0.75 3.12
N ARG A 65 -39.41 0.92 1.83
CA ARG A 65 -38.02 0.95 1.32
C ARG A 65 -37.23 2.14 1.87
N TYR A 66 -37.85 3.32 1.89
CA TYR A 66 -37.22 4.51 2.47
C TYR A 66 -36.86 4.31 3.95
N VAL A 67 -37.77 3.80 4.76
CA VAL A 67 -37.51 3.54 6.19
C VAL A 67 -36.42 2.47 6.38
N SER A 68 -36.41 1.42 5.57
CA SER A 68 -35.36 0.40 5.67
C SER A 68 -33.97 0.92 5.32
N LEU A 69 -33.86 1.77 4.30
CA LEU A 69 -32.60 2.42 3.93
C LEU A 69 -32.14 3.42 4.99
N GLN A 70 -33.07 4.18 5.57
CA GLN A 70 -32.77 5.10 6.67
C GLN A 70 -32.22 4.36 7.89
N LYS A 71 -32.82 3.21 8.26
CA LYS A 71 -32.30 2.36 9.34
C LYS A 71 -30.90 1.83 9.08
N ILE A 72 -30.57 1.50 7.83
CA ILE A 72 -29.21 1.07 7.46
C ILE A 72 -28.23 2.24 7.60
N LEU A 73 -28.60 3.43 7.18
CA LEU A 73 -27.79 4.65 7.33
C LEU A 73 -27.54 5.00 8.81
N ASP A 74 -28.58 4.93 9.64
CA ASP A 74 -28.49 5.15 11.09
C ASP A 74 -27.58 4.09 11.76
N ALA A 75 -27.70 2.82 11.36
CA ALA A 75 -26.87 1.72 11.88
C ALA A 75 -25.38 1.86 11.50
N VAL A 76 -25.08 2.53 10.39
CA VAL A 76 -23.71 2.87 9.95
C VAL A 76 -23.24 4.21 10.56
N GLY A 77 -24.02 4.83 11.46
CA GLY A 77 -23.68 6.10 12.11
C GLY A 77 -23.79 7.32 11.18
N LEU A 78 -24.68 7.25 10.20
CA LEU A 78 -24.85 8.23 9.16
C LEU A 78 -26.14 9.05 9.39
N ASP A 79 -26.06 10.17 10.11
CA ASP A 79 -27.19 11.09 10.30
C ASP A 79 -27.51 11.84 9.00
N MET A 80 -28.73 11.60 8.48
CA MET A 80 -29.24 12.25 7.26
C MET A 80 -29.86 13.64 7.51
N GLU A 81 -30.02 14.09 8.74
CA GLU A 81 -30.77 15.32 9.02
C GLU A 81 -30.08 16.63 8.62
N GLN A 82 -28.78 16.63 8.33
CA GLN A 82 -28.05 17.88 8.08
C GLN A 82 -27.89 18.29 6.60
N GLU A 83 -28.17 17.44 5.63
CA GLU A 83 -27.80 17.70 4.21
C GLU A 83 -28.97 17.89 3.22
N PHE A 84 -30.23 17.76 3.64
CA PHE A 84 -31.38 17.93 2.73
C PHE A 84 -31.84 19.38 2.52
N LEU A 85 -31.09 20.37 3.01
CA LEU A 85 -31.40 21.79 2.76
C LEU A 85 -30.66 22.29 1.51
N PRO A 86 -31.34 22.60 0.41
CA PRO A 86 -30.71 23.26 -0.72
C PRO A 86 -30.37 24.70 -0.34
N GLY A 87 -29.09 25.03 -0.13
CA GLY A 87 -28.69 26.42 0.06
C GLY A 87 -27.48 26.75 0.92
N LYS A 88 -26.73 25.81 1.46
CA LYS A 88 -25.47 26.15 2.13
C LYS A 88 -24.25 25.59 1.38
N LYS A 89 -23.55 26.45 0.67
CA LYS A 89 -22.22 26.19 0.11
C LYS A 89 -21.25 25.99 1.28
N ALA A 90 -20.70 24.81 1.42
CA ALA A 90 -19.57 24.56 2.29
C ALA A 90 -18.30 25.17 1.64
N ALA A 91 -17.78 26.22 2.24
CA ALA A 91 -16.45 26.74 1.93
C ALA A 91 -15.44 25.83 2.64
N GLY A 92 -14.71 25.03 1.91
CA GLY A 92 -13.64 24.18 2.41
C GLY A 92 -12.43 24.23 1.50
N ASN A 93 -11.32 24.71 2.04
CA ASN A 93 -10.01 24.83 1.43
C ASN A 93 -9.55 23.57 0.71
N GLY A 94 -9.28 23.72 -0.58
CA GLY A 94 -8.70 22.67 -1.40
C GLY A 94 -7.21 22.52 -1.15
N GLN A 95 -6.79 21.35 -0.71
CA GLN A 95 -5.42 20.89 -0.91
C GLN A 95 -5.45 19.78 -1.96
N LYS A 96 -4.86 20.09 -3.11
CA LYS A 96 -4.59 19.15 -4.20
C LYS A 96 -3.61 18.10 -3.71
N ILE A 97 -4.04 16.85 -3.63
CA ILE A 97 -3.15 15.69 -3.53
C ILE A 97 -3.24 14.90 -4.84
N VAL A 98 -2.05 14.62 -5.35
CA VAL A 98 -1.68 14.09 -6.64
C VAL A 98 -2.08 12.61 -6.78
N ARG A 99 -2.67 12.32 -7.93
CA ARG A 99 -2.72 11.04 -8.68
C ARG A 99 -2.43 9.74 -7.95
N GLU A 100 -3.49 8.98 -7.71
CA GLU A 100 -3.51 7.54 -7.91
C GLU A 100 -4.94 7.14 -8.34
N ASP A 101 -5.00 6.41 -9.47
CA ASP A 101 -6.12 5.68 -10.06
C ASP A 101 -7.18 6.47 -10.86
N CYS A 102 -7.17 6.21 -12.18
CA CYS A 102 -8.25 6.54 -13.10
C CYS A 102 -9.65 6.13 -12.63
N ALA A 103 -9.74 5.13 -11.76
CA ALA A 103 -10.98 4.71 -11.12
C ALA A 103 -11.51 5.75 -10.13
N TRP A 104 -10.62 6.51 -9.47
CA TRP A 104 -11.01 7.58 -8.55
C TRP A 104 -11.49 8.83 -9.31
N GLU A 105 -10.84 9.20 -10.40
CA GLU A 105 -11.30 10.31 -11.26
C GLU A 105 -12.67 10.01 -11.86
N LEU A 106 -12.90 8.76 -12.32
CA LEU A 106 -14.21 8.31 -12.79
C LEU A 106 -15.28 8.30 -11.70
N LEU A 107 -14.95 7.86 -10.48
CA LEU A 107 -15.86 7.92 -9.33
C LEU A 107 -16.10 9.36 -8.88
N GLN A 108 -15.12 10.23 -8.98
CA GLN A 108 -15.26 11.65 -8.69
C GLN A 108 -16.10 12.37 -9.75
N GLU A 109 -15.97 12.04 -11.05
CA GLU A 109 -16.86 12.53 -12.11
C GLU A 109 -18.31 12.08 -11.91
N ILE A 110 -18.53 10.83 -11.48
CA ILE A 110 -19.87 10.30 -11.16
C ILE A 110 -20.43 10.97 -9.88
N LEU A 111 -19.59 11.27 -8.89
CA LEU A 111 -19.97 11.90 -7.62
C LEU A 111 -20.14 13.42 -7.73
N GLU A 112 -19.34 14.10 -8.57
CA GLU A 112 -19.40 15.55 -8.80
C GLU A 112 -20.48 15.97 -9.81
N GLY A 113 -21.17 15.00 -10.44
CA GLY A 113 -22.36 15.30 -11.24
C GLY A 113 -22.09 16.05 -12.55
N ARG A 114 -20.93 15.87 -13.19
CA ARG A 114 -20.68 16.42 -14.53
C ARG A 114 -21.52 15.79 -15.66
N GLY A 115 -22.49 14.95 -15.28
CA GLY A 115 -23.60 14.51 -16.12
C GLY A 115 -24.87 15.33 -15.84
N GLU A 116 -24.78 16.63 -15.69
CA GLU A 116 -25.89 17.50 -15.24
C GLU A 116 -27.17 17.43 -16.09
N ASN A 117 -27.12 16.90 -17.29
CA ASN A 117 -28.29 16.90 -18.20
C ASN A 117 -29.15 15.63 -18.20
N SER A 118 -28.76 14.53 -17.51
CA SER A 118 -29.59 13.31 -17.44
C SER A 118 -30.11 12.97 -16.05
N LEU A 119 -29.76 13.74 -15.01
CA LEU A 119 -30.02 13.44 -13.61
C LEU A 119 -31.04 14.37 -12.91
N GLU A 120 -31.66 15.31 -13.64
CA GLU A 120 -32.76 16.13 -13.10
C GLU A 120 -34.02 15.31 -12.74
N LYS A 121 -34.04 14.02 -13.07
CA LYS A 121 -35.09 13.07 -12.68
C LYS A 121 -34.59 11.95 -11.78
N GLY A 122 -33.51 12.21 -11.05
CA GLY A 122 -32.90 11.22 -10.16
C GLY A 122 -33.83 10.77 -9.05
N ASP A 123 -34.05 9.47 -9.07
CA ASP A 123 -34.72 8.74 -8.01
C ASP A 123 -34.01 9.03 -6.67
N TRP A 124 -34.73 9.39 -5.62
CA TRP A 124 -34.20 9.61 -4.28
C TRP A 124 -33.33 8.44 -3.79
N GLU A 125 -33.62 7.22 -4.24
CA GLU A 125 -32.79 6.02 -3.99
C GLU A 125 -31.37 6.21 -4.52
N SER A 126 -31.21 6.71 -5.74
CA SER A 126 -29.90 6.97 -6.34
C SER A 126 -29.08 8.02 -5.62
N HIS A 127 -29.76 9.01 -4.99
CA HIS A 127 -29.10 10.02 -4.16
C HIS A 127 -28.59 9.41 -2.84
N ILE A 128 -29.39 8.56 -2.18
CA ILE A 128 -28.98 7.87 -0.94
C ILE A 128 -27.81 6.91 -1.23
N TYR A 129 -27.86 6.13 -2.32
CA TYR A 129 -26.75 5.23 -2.68
C TYR A 129 -25.46 6.01 -2.95
N ARG A 130 -25.53 7.12 -3.68
CA ARG A 130 -24.34 7.98 -3.93
C ARG A 130 -23.75 8.52 -2.64
N GLU A 131 -24.58 9.04 -1.75
CA GLU A 131 -24.11 9.55 -0.45
C GLU A 131 -23.53 8.45 0.44
N MET A 132 -24.13 7.25 0.44
CA MET A 132 -23.60 6.09 1.15
C MET A 132 -22.21 5.70 0.60
N VAL A 133 -22.06 5.58 -0.72
CA VAL A 133 -20.77 5.25 -1.36
C VAL A 133 -19.72 6.33 -1.06
N ARG A 134 -20.09 7.61 -1.17
CA ARG A 134 -19.22 8.73 -0.83
C ARG A 134 -18.69 8.64 0.60
N ARG A 135 -19.57 8.39 1.57
CA ARG A 135 -19.18 8.29 3.00
C ARG A 135 -18.31 7.08 3.28
N LEU A 136 -18.63 5.92 2.69
CA LEU A 136 -17.78 4.73 2.81
C LEU A 136 -16.37 4.98 2.27
N LEU A 137 -16.26 5.66 1.13
CA LEU A 137 -14.97 6.02 0.54
C LEU A 137 -14.21 7.02 1.42
N LEU A 138 -14.88 8.02 1.98
CA LEU A 138 -14.27 8.97 2.93
C LEU A 138 -13.80 8.27 4.21
N GLU A 139 -14.58 7.35 4.74
CA GLU A 139 -14.21 6.59 5.94
C GLU A 139 -13.02 5.65 5.65
N GLN A 140 -13.04 4.97 4.50
CA GLN A 140 -11.91 4.14 4.07
C GLN A 140 -10.63 4.98 3.93
N ARG A 141 -10.73 6.16 3.32
CA ARG A 141 -9.60 7.11 3.21
C ARG A 141 -9.09 7.54 4.58
N ARG A 142 -9.97 7.97 5.49
CA ARG A 142 -9.58 8.33 6.86
C ARG A 142 -8.88 7.19 7.60
N LYS A 143 -9.35 5.96 7.44
CA LYS A 143 -8.68 4.78 8.01
C LYS A 143 -7.30 4.57 7.40
N GLN A 144 -7.19 4.71 6.09
CA GLN A 144 -5.92 4.58 5.37
C GLN A 144 -4.93 5.66 5.79
N ASP A 145 -5.35 6.94 5.83
CA ASP A 145 -4.54 8.07 6.29
C ASP A 145 -4.09 7.88 7.75
N SER A 146 -5.01 7.42 8.63
CA SER A 146 -4.67 7.18 10.03
C SER A 146 -3.68 6.01 10.22
N MET A 147 -3.74 4.99 9.37
CA MET A 147 -2.77 3.90 9.37
C MET A 147 -1.41 4.38 8.85
N GLN A 148 -1.41 5.20 7.82
CA GLN A 148 -0.19 5.78 7.26
C GLN A 148 0.49 6.72 8.26
N MET A 149 -0.26 7.61 8.91
CA MET A 149 0.27 8.47 9.98
C MET A 149 0.89 7.65 11.12
N ARG A 150 0.18 6.64 11.63
CA ARG A 150 0.73 5.77 12.70
C ARG A 150 1.99 5.03 12.26
N HIS A 151 2.05 4.60 11.01
CA HIS A 151 3.25 3.97 10.48
C HIS A 151 4.41 4.97 10.41
N GLN A 152 4.16 6.19 9.93
CA GLN A 152 5.15 7.26 9.88
C GLN A 152 5.66 7.64 11.28
N ASP A 153 4.75 7.85 12.24
CA ASP A 153 5.11 8.11 13.64
C ASP A 153 6.02 7.00 14.19
N THR A 154 5.74 5.75 13.83
CA THR A 154 6.56 4.60 14.22
C THR A 154 7.96 4.67 13.61
N VAL A 155 8.06 4.98 12.32
CA VAL A 155 9.35 5.14 11.62
C VAL A 155 10.15 6.29 12.22
N ASP A 156 9.53 7.44 12.49
CA ASP A 156 10.18 8.61 13.06
C ASP A 156 10.67 8.34 14.49
N TYR A 157 9.84 7.69 15.31
CA TYR A 157 10.23 7.27 16.64
C TYR A 157 11.47 6.36 16.62
N TYR A 158 11.44 5.28 15.82
CA TYR A 158 12.58 4.37 15.73
C TYR A 158 13.81 5.01 15.07
N THR A 159 13.63 5.95 14.15
CA THR A 159 14.75 6.71 13.56
C THR A 159 15.48 7.52 14.65
N THR A 160 14.72 8.22 15.48
CA THR A 160 15.27 8.97 16.61
C THR A 160 15.95 8.04 17.64
N TRP A 161 15.29 6.93 17.96
CA TRP A 161 15.83 5.93 18.88
C TRP A 161 17.15 5.31 18.37
N VAL A 162 17.24 5.00 17.06
CA VAL A 162 18.48 4.50 16.45
C VAL A 162 19.62 5.51 16.59
N HIS A 163 19.35 6.79 16.37
CA HIS A 163 20.38 7.82 16.58
C HIS A 163 20.85 7.88 18.02
N GLN A 164 19.94 7.75 18.98
CA GLN A 164 20.29 7.74 20.42
C GLN A 164 21.08 6.50 20.80
N ILE A 165 20.82 5.34 20.21
CA ILE A 165 21.57 4.09 20.47
C ILE A 165 22.95 4.08 19.77
N LYS A 166 23.07 4.67 18.56
CA LYS A 166 24.36 4.76 17.86
C LYS A 166 25.40 5.57 18.66
N THR A 167 24.99 6.57 19.42
CA THR A 167 25.90 7.38 20.22
C THR A 167 26.65 6.55 21.29
N PRO A 168 25.99 5.80 22.20
CA PRO A 168 26.70 4.94 23.16
C PRO A 168 27.46 3.79 22.47
N ILE A 169 26.98 3.25 21.34
CA ILE A 169 27.71 2.26 20.55
C ILE A 169 29.06 2.84 20.08
N ALA A 170 29.03 4.04 19.49
CA ALA A 170 30.25 4.71 19.05
C ALA A 170 31.21 5.01 20.21
N ALA A 171 30.69 5.45 21.36
CA ALA A 171 31.50 5.69 22.56
C ALA A 171 32.16 4.41 23.06
N MET A 172 31.41 3.30 23.13
CA MET A 172 31.99 1.99 23.51
C MET A 172 33.04 1.54 22.50
N GLY A 173 32.80 1.75 21.19
CA GLY A 173 33.76 1.46 20.16
C GLY A 173 35.09 2.20 20.30
N LEU A 174 35.03 3.50 20.65
CA LEU A 174 36.23 4.29 20.92
C LEU A 174 37.02 3.80 22.15
N ILE A 175 36.32 3.41 23.22
CA ILE A 175 36.97 2.85 24.43
C ILE A 175 37.68 1.53 24.11
N LEU A 176 37.00 0.65 23.35
CA LEU A 176 37.55 -0.65 22.97
C LEU A 176 38.75 -0.53 22.01
N GLN A 177 38.79 0.50 21.17
CA GLN A 177 39.92 0.77 20.27
C GLN A 177 41.20 1.20 21.04
N GLN A 178 41.07 1.73 22.26
CA GLN A 178 42.20 2.12 23.08
C GLN A 178 42.89 0.94 23.79
N GLN A 179 42.22 -0.21 23.81
CA GLN A 179 42.72 -1.43 24.48
C GLN A 179 42.95 -2.52 23.43
N ASP A 180 44.17 -2.92 23.21
CA ASP A 180 44.51 -4.00 22.27
C ASP A 180 44.62 -5.36 23.02
N THR A 181 43.48 -5.76 23.64
CA THR A 181 43.35 -7.06 24.30
C THR A 181 42.45 -7.98 23.48
N GLU A 182 42.55 -9.29 23.67
CA GLU A 182 41.66 -10.25 22.98
C GLU A 182 40.20 -10.02 23.35
N ASP A 183 39.92 -9.67 24.60
CA ASP A 183 38.58 -9.37 25.08
C ASP A 183 38.01 -8.09 24.42
N SER A 184 38.83 -7.02 24.28
CA SER A 184 38.38 -5.79 23.63
C SER A 184 38.03 -6.02 22.15
N ARG A 185 38.78 -6.90 21.47
CA ARG A 185 38.52 -7.29 20.07
C ARG A 185 37.22 -8.08 19.95
N ARG A 186 36.96 -9.04 20.87
CA ARG A 186 35.70 -9.81 20.94
C ARG A 186 34.50 -8.90 21.21
N LEU A 187 34.63 -7.99 22.17
CA LEU A 187 33.59 -7.01 22.48
C LEU A 187 33.29 -6.08 21.28
N SER A 188 34.32 -5.67 20.53
CA SER A 188 34.17 -4.87 19.33
C SER A 188 33.36 -5.60 18.24
N GLU A 189 33.54 -6.92 18.08
CA GLU A 189 32.72 -7.72 17.16
C GLU A 189 31.26 -7.79 17.59
N GLU A 190 30.99 -8.01 18.87
CA GLU A 190 29.60 -8.02 19.36
C GLU A 190 28.95 -6.62 19.23
N LEU A 191 29.72 -5.55 19.46
CA LEU A 191 29.27 -4.19 19.28
C LEU A 191 28.91 -3.89 17.81
N GLN A 192 29.74 -4.33 16.88
CA GLN A 192 29.47 -4.23 15.45
C GLN A 192 28.22 -5.02 15.04
N ARG A 193 27.96 -6.17 15.66
CA ARG A 193 26.71 -6.93 15.46
C ARG A 193 25.49 -6.18 15.96
N ILE A 194 25.58 -5.55 17.13
CA ILE A 194 24.50 -4.72 17.67
C ILE A 194 24.18 -3.59 16.68
N GLU A 195 25.20 -2.91 16.19
CA GLU A 195 25.03 -1.86 15.18
C GLU A 195 24.31 -2.37 13.91
N GLN A 196 24.72 -3.54 13.40
CA GLN A 196 24.07 -4.17 12.25
C GLN A 196 22.58 -4.49 12.51
N TYR A 197 22.24 -4.98 13.71
CA TYR A 197 20.85 -5.26 14.06
C TYR A 197 20.02 -3.98 14.14
N VAL A 198 20.56 -2.91 14.70
CA VAL A 198 19.92 -1.60 14.76
C VAL A 198 19.66 -1.05 13.34
N ASP A 199 20.67 -1.11 12.46
CA ASP A 199 20.53 -0.69 11.07
C ASP A 199 19.52 -1.56 10.28
N MET A 200 19.49 -2.85 10.54
CA MET A 200 18.52 -3.78 9.93
C MET A 200 17.08 -3.46 10.32
N VAL A 201 16.82 -3.17 11.60
CA VAL A 201 15.48 -2.78 12.08
C VAL A 201 15.03 -1.47 11.42
N LEU A 202 15.90 -0.46 11.40
CA LEU A 202 15.59 0.81 10.77
C LEU A 202 15.32 0.65 9.26
N THR A 203 16.14 -0.13 8.57
CA THR A 203 15.96 -0.45 7.15
C THR A 203 14.62 -1.14 6.89
N TYR A 204 14.26 -2.12 7.75
CA TYR A 204 12.97 -2.80 7.66
C TYR A 204 11.77 -1.85 7.80
N LEU A 205 11.83 -0.93 8.77
CA LEU A 205 10.77 0.05 8.99
C LEU A 205 10.64 1.04 7.83
N ARG A 206 11.78 1.56 7.33
CA ARG A 206 11.81 2.47 6.19
C ARG A 206 11.28 1.82 4.90
N LEU A 207 11.57 0.56 4.67
CA LEU A 207 11.03 -0.18 3.52
C LEU A 207 9.50 -0.31 3.58
N GLY A 208 8.87 -0.25 4.75
CA GLY A 208 7.41 -0.26 4.90
C GLY A 208 6.74 1.07 4.58
N SER A 209 7.47 2.20 4.56
CA SER A 209 6.90 3.50 4.25
C SER A 209 6.78 3.74 2.74
N ARG A 210 5.70 4.43 2.32
CA ARG A 210 5.51 4.84 0.92
C ARG A 210 6.43 6.00 0.52
N ASP A 211 6.84 6.80 1.51
CA ASP A 211 7.60 8.05 1.32
C ASP A 211 9.12 7.84 1.43
N THR A 212 9.60 6.63 1.12
CA THR A 212 11.05 6.40 1.05
C THR A 212 11.59 7.03 -0.24
N ASP A 213 12.16 8.22 -0.12
CA ASP A 213 12.81 8.91 -1.22
C ASP A 213 14.13 8.20 -1.56
N TYR A 214 14.15 7.52 -2.71
CA TYR A 214 15.36 6.94 -3.27
C TYR A 214 16.09 8.01 -4.09
N VAL A 215 17.35 8.27 -3.74
CA VAL A 215 18.20 9.24 -4.45
C VAL A 215 19.05 8.50 -5.47
N PHE A 216 18.55 8.38 -6.71
CA PHE A 216 19.29 7.73 -7.78
C PHE A 216 20.38 8.64 -8.34
N THR A 217 21.62 8.22 -8.17
CA THR A 217 22.83 8.90 -8.71
C THR A 217 23.72 7.90 -9.44
N ARG A 218 24.63 8.41 -10.25
CA ARG A 218 25.71 7.57 -10.81
C ARG A 218 26.72 7.33 -9.71
N VAL A 219 26.80 6.10 -9.23
CA VAL A 219 27.66 5.66 -8.15
C VAL A 219 28.85 4.90 -8.74
N ASP A 220 30.05 5.26 -8.33
CA ASP A 220 31.25 4.52 -8.59
C ASP A 220 31.25 3.24 -7.74
N LEU A 221 31.16 2.08 -8.41
CA LEU A 221 31.02 0.78 -7.74
C LEU A 221 32.27 0.42 -6.92
N ASP A 222 33.47 0.73 -7.44
CA ASP A 222 34.72 0.47 -6.71
C ASP A 222 34.80 1.26 -5.43
N ARG A 223 34.45 2.55 -5.47
CA ARG A 223 34.42 3.42 -4.28
C ARG A 223 33.47 2.88 -3.23
N LEU A 224 32.25 2.47 -3.62
CA LEU A 224 31.27 1.90 -2.72
C LEU A 224 31.79 0.60 -2.09
N LEU A 225 32.31 -0.32 -2.91
CA LEU A 225 32.83 -1.61 -2.46
C LEU A 225 34.02 -1.45 -1.51
N HIS A 226 34.97 -0.56 -1.80
CA HIS A 226 36.06 -0.25 -0.89
C HIS A 226 35.58 0.27 0.46
N GLY A 227 34.52 1.10 0.48
CA GLY A 227 33.86 1.55 1.72
C GLY A 227 33.32 0.39 2.54
N CYS A 228 32.59 -0.51 1.89
CA CYS A 228 32.02 -1.70 2.53
C CYS A 228 33.12 -2.66 3.02
N ILE A 229 34.11 -2.96 2.18
CA ILE A 229 35.23 -3.87 2.55
C ILE A 229 36.01 -3.34 3.75
N ARG A 230 36.31 -2.03 3.77
CA ARG A 230 37.03 -1.39 4.90
C ARG A 230 36.35 -1.61 6.23
N LYS A 231 35.02 -1.58 6.28
CA LYS A 231 34.22 -1.83 7.49
C LYS A 231 34.45 -3.23 8.06
N TYR A 232 34.75 -4.21 7.21
CA TYR A 232 34.96 -5.60 7.59
C TYR A 232 36.42 -6.05 7.57
N ALA A 233 37.37 -5.18 7.20
CA ALA A 233 38.79 -5.52 7.05
C ALA A 233 39.37 -6.20 8.30
N GLY A 234 39.04 -5.70 9.52
CA GLY A 234 39.43 -6.31 10.77
C GLY A 234 38.95 -7.75 10.96
N GLN A 235 37.79 -8.11 10.44
CA GLN A 235 37.27 -9.47 10.50
C GLN A 235 38.00 -10.40 9.52
N PHE A 236 38.31 -9.94 8.29
CA PHE A 236 39.12 -10.67 7.32
C PHE A 236 40.49 -11.04 7.91
N ILE A 237 41.20 -10.04 8.48
CA ILE A 237 42.51 -10.23 9.08
C ILE A 237 42.47 -11.24 10.24
N ARG A 238 41.56 -11.08 11.19
CA ARG A 238 41.48 -11.95 12.37
C ARG A 238 41.10 -13.39 12.05
N ARG A 239 40.27 -13.60 11.03
CA ARG A 239 39.85 -14.95 10.60
C ARG A 239 40.77 -15.56 9.57
N HIS A 240 41.84 -14.85 9.20
CA HIS A 240 42.79 -15.28 8.16
C HIS A 240 42.11 -15.60 6.81
N LEU A 241 40.99 -14.88 6.50
CA LEU A 241 40.29 -15.06 5.24
C LEU A 241 40.95 -14.23 4.13
N VAL A 242 41.14 -14.84 2.98
CA VAL A 242 41.66 -14.15 1.81
C VAL A 242 40.51 -13.37 1.14
N LEU A 243 40.76 -12.10 0.88
CA LEU A 243 39.90 -11.28 0.02
C LEU A 243 40.49 -11.20 -1.38
N ASP A 244 39.76 -11.75 -2.34
CA ASP A 244 40.12 -11.67 -3.77
C ASP A 244 39.25 -10.59 -4.44
N TYR A 245 39.84 -9.43 -4.71
CA TYR A 245 39.12 -8.27 -5.22
C TYR A 245 39.82 -7.71 -6.46
N HIS A 246 39.03 -7.55 -7.52
CA HIS A 246 39.51 -6.95 -8.78
C HIS A 246 38.77 -5.64 -9.05
N ASN A 247 39.51 -4.57 -9.37
CA ASN A 247 38.90 -3.29 -9.74
C ASN A 247 37.99 -3.46 -10.96
N MET A 248 36.80 -2.86 -10.89
CA MET A 248 35.72 -3.09 -11.85
C MET A 248 35.48 -1.91 -12.79
N ASN A 249 35.94 -0.70 -12.42
CA ASN A 249 35.79 0.56 -13.18
C ASN A 249 34.37 0.73 -13.77
N CYS A 250 33.33 0.48 -12.94
CA CYS A 250 31.95 0.50 -13.35
C CYS A 250 31.14 1.57 -12.58
N GLN A 251 30.35 2.35 -13.33
CA GLN A 251 29.37 3.27 -12.74
C GLN A 251 27.97 2.71 -12.88
N VAL A 252 27.19 2.75 -11.80
CA VAL A 252 25.84 2.22 -11.73
C VAL A 252 24.87 3.32 -11.32
N LEU A 253 23.71 3.38 -11.98
CA LEU A 253 22.62 4.27 -11.56
C LEU A 253 21.83 3.62 -10.44
N THR A 254 22.08 4.05 -9.21
CA THR A 254 21.49 3.46 -8.00
C THR A 254 21.45 4.46 -6.84
N ASP A 255 20.86 4.06 -5.73
CA ASP A 255 21.03 4.76 -4.45
C ASP A 255 22.21 4.15 -3.69
N GLU A 256 23.23 4.97 -3.42
CA GLU A 256 24.48 4.56 -2.79
C GLU A 256 24.25 3.91 -1.42
N LYS A 257 23.39 4.50 -0.59
CA LYS A 257 23.14 4.02 0.79
C LYS A 257 22.45 2.67 0.81
N TRP A 258 21.45 2.49 -0.04
CA TRP A 258 20.69 1.27 -0.13
C TRP A 258 21.50 0.13 -0.76
N LEU A 259 22.28 0.42 -1.80
CA LEU A 259 23.17 -0.58 -2.38
C LEU A 259 24.30 -0.96 -1.42
N ALA A 260 24.90 0.00 -0.70
CA ALA A 260 25.89 -0.28 0.34
C ALA A 260 25.34 -1.22 1.41
N PHE A 261 24.10 -1.02 1.88
CA PHE A 261 23.46 -1.94 2.83
C PHE A 261 23.38 -3.37 2.27
N VAL A 262 22.98 -3.54 1.00
CA VAL A 262 22.90 -4.87 0.38
C VAL A 262 24.27 -5.54 0.33
N VAL A 263 25.30 -4.82 -0.11
CA VAL A 263 26.68 -5.32 -0.17
C VAL A 263 27.20 -5.69 1.23
N GLU A 264 27.03 -4.81 2.21
CA GLU A 264 27.43 -5.05 3.59
C GLU A 264 26.76 -6.29 4.18
N GLN A 265 25.47 -6.48 3.90
CA GLN A 265 24.73 -7.64 4.39
C GLN A 265 25.22 -8.95 3.75
N VAL A 266 25.56 -8.93 2.44
CA VAL A 266 26.10 -10.09 1.75
C VAL A 266 27.53 -10.40 2.26
N LEU A 267 28.37 -9.39 2.45
CA LEU A 267 29.72 -9.55 3.03
C LEU A 267 29.68 -10.08 4.48
N SER A 268 28.77 -9.56 5.28
CA SER A 268 28.55 -10.04 6.65
C SER A 268 28.17 -11.53 6.68
N ASN A 269 27.31 -11.96 5.76
CA ASN A 269 26.94 -13.37 5.63
C ASN A 269 28.12 -14.22 5.15
N ALA A 270 28.86 -13.78 4.14
CA ALA A 270 30.07 -14.46 3.65
C ALA A 270 31.07 -14.69 4.77
N LEU A 271 31.37 -13.65 5.55
CA LEU A 271 32.25 -13.74 6.72
C LEU A 271 31.72 -14.64 7.82
N LYS A 272 30.41 -14.62 8.05
CA LYS A 272 29.78 -15.43 9.09
C LYS A 272 29.87 -16.93 8.80
N TYR A 273 29.68 -17.31 7.55
CA TYR A 273 29.58 -18.71 7.14
C TYR A 273 30.88 -19.30 6.58
N THR A 274 31.92 -18.46 6.38
CA THR A 274 33.26 -18.92 5.99
C THR A 274 34.16 -18.95 7.22
N ARG A 275 34.64 -20.13 7.58
CA ARG A 275 35.58 -20.30 8.70
C ARG A 275 37.02 -20.16 8.22
N GLU A 276 37.34 -20.78 7.10
CA GLU A 276 38.64 -20.80 6.44
C GLU A 276 38.44 -20.66 4.94
N GLY A 277 39.36 -20.03 4.21
CA GLY A 277 39.32 -19.86 2.77
C GLY A 277 39.26 -18.41 2.32
N SER A 278 38.38 -18.10 1.35
CA SER A 278 38.35 -16.80 0.69
C SER A 278 36.96 -16.27 0.43
N VAL A 279 36.89 -14.95 0.25
CA VAL A 279 35.73 -14.25 -0.31
C VAL A 279 36.24 -13.53 -1.57
N SER A 280 35.63 -13.82 -2.71
CA SER A 280 35.93 -13.15 -3.97
C SER A 280 34.82 -12.21 -4.42
N ILE A 281 35.18 -11.06 -4.94
CA ILE A 281 34.26 -10.02 -5.43
C ILE A 281 34.69 -9.68 -6.87
N CYS A 282 33.80 -9.90 -7.81
CA CYS A 282 34.05 -9.63 -9.22
C CYS A 282 32.79 -9.07 -9.91
N LEU A 283 32.96 -8.55 -11.11
CA LEU A 283 31.88 -8.06 -11.97
C LEU A 283 31.76 -8.93 -13.20
N GLU A 284 30.60 -9.52 -13.41
CA GLU A 284 30.26 -10.26 -14.65
C GLU A 284 29.51 -9.34 -15.63
N PRO A 285 29.79 -9.46 -16.96
CA PRO A 285 29.03 -8.73 -17.96
C PRO A 285 27.52 -9.08 -17.93
N PRO A 286 26.59 -8.15 -18.22
CA PRO A 286 26.86 -6.75 -18.61
C PRO A 286 27.14 -5.82 -17.42
N CYS A 287 26.64 -6.09 -16.21
CA CYS A 287 26.88 -5.35 -14.96
C CYS A 287 26.27 -6.13 -13.79
N THR A 288 26.83 -7.29 -13.47
CA THR A 288 26.39 -8.14 -12.38
C THR A 288 27.51 -8.26 -11.36
N LEU A 289 27.28 -7.71 -10.16
CA LEU A 289 28.18 -7.84 -9.04
C LEU A 289 28.06 -9.25 -8.45
N CYS A 290 29.17 -9.98 -8.41
CA CYS A 290 29.26 -11.33 -7.88
C CYS A 290 30.10 -11.32 -6.60
N ILE A 291 29.53 -11.84 -5.52
CA ILE A 291 30.21 -12.06 -4.24
C ILE A 291 30.15 -13.53 -3.93
N ARG A 292 31.29 -14.20 -3.93
CA ARG A 292 31.43 -15.64 -3.67
C ARG A 292 32.22 -15.86 -2.40
N ASP A 293 31.71 -16.71 -1.53
CA ASP A 293 32.44 -17.26 -0.39
C ASP A 293 32.76 -18.74 -0.59
N THR A 294 33.76 -19.25 0.13
CA THR A 294 34.14 -20.66 0.19
C THR A 294 33.67 -21.31 1.49
N GLY A 295 32.54 -20.85 2.01
CA GLY A 295 32.01 -21.29 3.30
C GLY A 295 31.27 -22.64 3.24
N ILE A 296 30.46 -22.88 4.26
CA ILE A 296 29.73 -24.15 4.43
C ILE A 296 28.68 -24.44 3.36
N GLY A 297 28.31 -23.42 2.58
CA GLY A 297 27.25 -23.51 1.58
C GLY A 297 25.84 -23.65 2.19
N ILE A 298 24.86 -23.78 1.30
CA ILE A 298 23.44 -23.81 1.62
C ILE A 298 22.84 -25.10 1.04
N ALA A 299 22.02 -25.80 1.82
CA ALA A 299 21.33 -26.99 1.37
C ALA A 299 20.33 -26.66 0.23
N PRO A 300 20.16 -27.54 -0.77
CA PRO A 300 19.27 -27.30 -1.91
C PRO A 300 17.82 -26.99 -1.51
N GLU A 301 17.32 -27.59 -0.44
CA GLU A 301 15.97 -27.36 0.08
C GLU A 301 15.83 -25.97 0.74
N ASP A 302 16.92 -25.40 1.27
CA ASP A 302 16.93 -24.08 1.88
C ASP A 302 17.09 -22.95 0.85
N LEU A 303 17.82 -23.21 -0.24
CA LEU A 303 18.22 -22.20 -1.22
C LEU A 303 17.04 -21.37 -1.81
N PRO A 304 15.90 -21.94 -2.18
CA PRO A 304 14.77 -21.15 -2.67
C PRO A 304 14.18 -20.19 -1.63
N ARG A 305 14.40 -20.48 -0.34
CA ARG A 305 13.76 -19.83 0.79
C ARG A 305 14.63 -18.80 1.52
N ILE A 306 15.91 -18.71 1.22
CA ILE A 306 16.85 -17.81 1.92
C ILE A 306 16.45 -16.33 1.87
N PHE A 307 15.63 -15.95 0.89
CA PHE A 307 15.10 -14.60 0.73
C PHE A 307 13.69 -14.43 1.36
N GLU A 308 13.14 -15.44 2.02
CA GLU A 308 11.86 -15.35 2.73
C GLU A 308 12.06 -14.63 4.07
N LYS A 309 11.03 -13.88 4.50
CA LYS A 309 11.06 -13.15 5.77
C LYS A 309 11.17 -14.08 6.97
N GLY A 310 12.20 -13.89 7.79
CA GLY A 310 12.41 -14.65 9.02
C GLY A 310 12.95 -16.06 8.80
N TYR A 311 13.33 -16.42 7.57
CA TYR A 311 13.91 -17.72 7.28
C TYR A 311 15.40 -17.78 7.67
N THR A 312 15.79 -18.77 8.43
CA THR A 312 17.16 -18.90 8.95
C THR A 312 17.88 -20.17 8.50
N GLY A 313 17.22 -21.07 7.75
CA GLY A 313 17.78 -22.35 7.33
C GLY A 313 18.15 -23.29 8.49
N TYR A 314 18.66 -24.48 8.17
CA TYR A 314 19.10 -25.45 9.18
C TYR A 314 20.30 -24.91 10.00
N ASN A 315 21.27 -24.32 9.32
CA ASN A 315 22.48 -23.76 9.95
C ASN A 315 22.19 -22.51 10.82
N GLY A 316 21.17 -21.73 10.45
CA GLY A 316 20.75 -20.57 11.23
C GLY A 316 19.92 -20.91 12.47
N ARG A 317 19.28 -22.09 12.52
CA ARG A 317 18.56 -22.57 13.72
C ARG A 317 19.50 -22.98 14.84
N SER A 318 20.68 -23.52 14.49
CA SER A 318 21.74 -23.83 15.46
C SER A 318 22.43 -22.57 15.97
N ASP A 319 22.46 -21.51 15.18
CA ASP A 319 22.95 -20.17 15.57
C ASP A 319 21.78 -19.31 16.08
N ARG A 320 21.59 -19.27 17.40
CA ARG A 320 20.56 -18.45 18.09
C ARG A 320 20.59 -16.96 17.72
N LYS A 321 21.59 -16.53 16.95
CA LYS A 321 21.86 -15.12 16.57
C LYS A 321 21.35 -14.77 15.17
N ALA A 322 20.74 -15.70 14.40
CA ALA A 322 20.24 -15.43 13.05
C ALA A 322 18.80 -14.88 13.10
N THR A 323 18.58 -13.69 12.58
CA THR A 323 17.25 -13.04 12.52
C THR A 323 16.40 -13.45 11.32
N GLY A 324 17.03 -13.97 10.26
CA GLY A 324 16.37 -14.27 8.97
C GLY A 324 15.84 -13.05 8.22
N LEU A 325 16.27 -11.84 8.60
CA LEU A 325 15.82 -10.60 7.93
C LEU A 325 16.81 -10.08 6.89
N GLY A 326 18.09 -10.40 7.00
CA GLY A 326 19.14 -9.80 6.18
C GLY A 326 18.95 -9.98 4.69
N LEU A 327 18.92 -11.21 4.18
CA LEU A 327 18.74 -11.48 2.75
C LEU A 327 17.33 -11.12 2.25
N TYR A 328 16.31 -11.25 3.11
CA TYR A 328 14.97 -10.73 2.80
C TYR A 328 15.02 -9.24 2.49
N LEU A 329 15.68 -8.43 3.32
CA LEU A 329 15.84 -7.00 3.10
C LEU A 329 16.63 -6.71 1.81
N CYS A 330 17.70 -7.48 1.56
CA CYS A 330 18.46 -7.36 0.31
C CYS A 330 17.56 -7.53 -0.92
N ARG A 331 16.69 -8.55 -0.93
CA ARG A 331 15.74 -8.78 -2.03
C ARG A 331 14.74 -7.65 -2.19
N GLN A 332 14.19 -7.13 -1.08
CA GLN A 332 13.26 -6.02 -1.11
C GLN A 332 13.91 -4.73 -1.64
N ILE A 333 15.13 -4.43 -1.18
CA ILE A 333 15.90 -3.27 -1.62
C ILE A 333 16.24 -3.38 -3.11
N CYS A 334 16.80 -4.52 -3.55
CA CYS A 334 17.11 -4.75 -4.96
C CYS A 334 15.88 -4.55 -5.85
N GLY A 335 14.72 -5.11 -5.46
CA GLY A 335 13.48 -4.93 -6.20
C GLY A 335 13.06 -3.45 -6.34
N ARG A 336 13.21 -2.65 -5.28
CA ARG A 336 12.90 -1.20 -5.31
C ARG A 336 13.91 -0.39 -6.12
N LEU A 337 15.17 -0.78 -6.10
CA LEU A 337 16.22 -0.17 -6.92
C LEU A 337 16.18 -0.62 -8.39
N LYS A 338 15.25 -1.53 -8.75
CA LYS A 338 15.20 -2.19 -10.07
C LYS A 338 16.48 -2.99 -10.37
N HIS A 339 17.07 -3.55 -9.34
CA HIS A 339 18.14 -4.52 -9.38
C HIS A 339 17.60 -5.93 -9.12
N THR A 340 18.36 -6.95 -9.50
CA THR A 340 18.03 -8.34 -9.20
C THR A 340 19.03 -8.91 -8.20
N ILE A 341 18.61 -9.88 -7.39
CA ILE A 341 19.50 -10.62 -6.51
C ILE A 341 19.17 -12.12 -6.62
N THR A 342 20.21 -12.92 -6.85
CA THR A 342 20.11 -14.39 -6.93
C THR A 342 21.23 -15.04 -6.14
N ALA A 343 21.05 -16.30 -5.80
CA ALA A 343 22.03 -17.09 -5.05
C ALA A 343 22.23 -18.46 -5.71
N GLU A 344 23.45 -18.91 -5.76
CA GLU A 344 23.86 -20.28 -6.09
C GLU A 344 24.72 -20.81 -4.97
N SER A 345 24.47 -22.02 -4.53
CA SER A 345 25.22 -22.62 -3.43
C SER A 345 25.07 -24.14 -3.43
N ALA A 346 26.10 -24.82 -2.97
CA ALA A 346 26.06 -26.22 -2.65
C ALA A 346 26.77 -26.47 -1.30
N PRO A 347 26.33 -27.45 -0.51
CA PRO A 347 26.98 -27.79 0.76
C PRO A 347 28.46 -28.09 0.60
N GLY A 348 29.31 -27.36 1.32
CA GLY A 348 30.77 -27.50 1.28
C GLY A 348 31.48 -26.78 0.12
N GLU A 349 30.74 -26.17 -0.83
CA GLU A 349 31.31 -25.45 -1.96
C GLU A 349 31.22 -23.91 -1.81
N GLY A 350 30.56 -23.45 -0.74
CA GLY A 350 30.32 -22.04 -0.49
C GLY A 350 29.06 -21.48 -1.18
N THR A 351 28.97 -20.17 -1.20
CA THR A 351 27.80 -19.46 -1.74
C THR A 351 28.23 -18.36 -2.71
N LEU A 352 27.52 -18.24 -3.82
CA LEU A 352 27.67 -17.17 -4.77
C LEU A 352 26.38 -16.34 -4.78
N ILE A 353 26.48 -15.06 -4.41
CA ILE A 353 25.39 -14.09 -4.55
C ILE A 353 25.67 -13.23 -5.78
N ARG A 354 24.71 -13.15 -6.69
CA ARG A 354 24.75 -12.26 -7.85
C ARG A 354 23.76 -11.12 -7.69
N ILE A 355 24.21 -9.90 -7.88
CA ILE A 355 23.41 -8.69 -7.86
C ILE A 355 23.45 -8.06 -9.24
N GLY A 356 22.40 -8.20 -10.01
CA GLY A 356 22.27 -7.59 -11.33
C GLY A 356 21.98 -6.10 -11.19
N LEU A 357 22.95 -5.26 -11.58
CA LEU A 357 22.92 -3.81 -11.44
C LEU A 357 22.51 -3.10 -12.74
N GLY A 358 22.42 -3.84 -13.85
CA GLY A 358 21.95 -3.32 -15.13
C GLY A 358 20.49 -2.91 -15.02
N ARG A 359 20.18 -1.65 -15.35
CA ARG A 359 18.82 -1.26 -15.68
C ARG A 359 18.58 -1.57 -17.15
N GLU A 360 17.50 -2.26 -17.47
CA GLU A 360 16.94 -2.18 -18.82
C GLU A 360 16.67 -0.69 -19.08
N VAL A 361 17.38 -0.13 -20.05
CA VAL A 361 17.08 1.21 -20.57
C VAL A 361 15.72 1.07 -21.22
N LEU A 362 14.67 1.54 -20.55
CA LEU A 362 13.40 1.79 -21.22
C LEU A 362 13.72 2.87 -22.26
N GLU A 363 13.87 2.46 -23.52
CA GLU A 363 13.82 3.37 -24.64
C GLU A 363 12.45 4.02 -24.58
N VAL A 364 12.44 5.29 -24.21
CA VAL A 364 11.28 6.14 -24.31
C VAL A 364 11.16 6.48 -25.80
N GLU A 365 10.24 5.78 -26.50
CA GLU A 365 9.76 6.21 -27.82
C GLU A 365 9.02 7.56 -27.74
#